data_c73537f6355192de74223d210042a9ef
#
_entry.id   c73537f6355192de74223d210042a9ef
#
_cell.length_a   1.000
_cell.length_b   1.000
_cell.length_c   1.000
_cell.angle_alpha   90.00
_cell.angle_beta   90.00
_cell.angle_gamma   90.00
#
_symmetry.space_group_name_H-M   'P 1'
#
loop_
_entity.id
_entity.type
_entity.pdbx_description
1 polymer ?
#
loop_
_entity_poly.entity_id
_entity_poly.type
_entity_poly.pdbx_seq_one_letter_code
_entity_poly.pdbx_strand_id
1 'polypeptide(L)'
;MHELHSGGTGGSLIISAIARYGDRPAIADGTIRWSYRELGDAIGRFITLFRSVGLRRGAALSILSGNRAESWAAIAAAMVMGLRYTPLHPLAAEDDHAFIVEDAEIEALIVESGKFAARGATIRRRVPALKHLLSFGPVEGARDLLAELPNVAAAPLIDDSATSDIAWLAYTGGTTGRSKGVMIPHRALTTMTVLLYADWDWPAEIRYLAATPISHAAGVTVYPVMLRGGFVRLVPGFETESYCRVIEEEKITAVFLVPTLIYALVDAPQIRAKFDLSSLDMIVYGAAPMSPDRLREAIEIFGPVFVQLYGQTEAPQCITTMRKSDHDLSKPCRLGSCGRPSPLLDVKLFDREMREVAVGEPGEICVRGTLVMDGYWKRPEATAEALRGGWLHTGDVAIKDEEGYFYIVDRTKDMIISGGFNIYPREVEDALMAHPAVASAAVIGVPDPKWGEAVKAFVVLKDAVVCDAATLQAHVKDKRGAPWAPKSIDFVGTIPVTGLGKIDRKVLRAPYWEGRDRGVA
;
A
#
# COMPACT_ATOMS: atom_id res chain seq x y z
N MET A 1 31.25 0.85 21.40
CA MET A 1 31.30 1.30 19.99
C MET A 1 30.00 0.98 19.23
N HIS A 2 29.25 -0.09 19.57
CA HIS A 2 27.96 -0.39 18.92
C HIS A 2 26.90 0.72 19.08
N GLU A 3 26.86 1.39 20.22
CA GLU A 3 25.86 2.45 20.50
C GLU A 3 26.11 3.77 19.77
N LEU A 4 27.36 4.07 19.37
CA LEU A 4 27.70 5.29 18.63
C LEU A 4 27.21 5.30 17.17
N HIS A 5 26.86 4.15 16.64
CA HIS A 5 26.45 3.96 15.25
C HIS A 5 25.08 3.28 15.12
N SER A 6 24.27 3.29 16.20
CA SER A 6 22.89 2.83 16.13
C SER A 6 22.09 3.73 15.17
N GLY A 7 21.54 3.16 14.12
CA GLY A 7 20.61 3.87 13.23
C GLY A 7 19.33 4.27 13.94
N GLY A 8 18.56 5.16 13.33
CA GLY A 8 17.24 5.56 13.87
C GLY A 8 16.23 4.42 13.83
N THR A 9 15.23 4.51 14.70
CA THR A 9 14.08 3.61 14.77
C THR A 9 12.79 4.39 14.51
N GLY A 10 11.68 3.69 14.27
CA GLY A 10 10.36 4.33 14.18
C GLY A 10 10.01 5.11 15.45
N GLY A 11 10.39 4.58 16.63
CA GLY A 11 10.22 5.27 17.92
C GLY A 11 11.01 6.58 17.99
N SER A 12 12.31 6.55 17.63
CA SER A 12 13.16 7.75 17.64
C SER A 12 12.67 8.84 16.67
N LEU A 13 12.13 8.47 15.50
CA LEU A 13 11.53 9.42 14.55
C LEU A 13 10.33 10.14 15.15
N ILE A 14 9.42 9.40 15.81
CA ILE A 14 8.24 9.95 16.47
C ILE A 14 8.64 10.91 17.60
N ILE A 15 9.53 10.46 18.48
CA ILE A 15 10.02 11.26 19.60
C ILE A 15 10.66 12.57 19.11
N SER A 16 11.49 12.47 18.07
CA SER A 16 12.13 13.64 17.45
C SER A 16 11.12 14.65 16.91
N ALA A 17 10.05 14.17 16.23
CA ALA A 17 9.00 15.04 15.71
C ALA A 17 8.24 15.75 16.84
N ILE A 18 7.85 15.02 17.89
CA ILE A 18 7.14 15.59 19.06
C ILE A 18 7.99 16.65 19.74
N ALA A 19 9.27 16.35 20.00
CA ALA A 19 10.18 17.28 20.68
C ALA A 19 10.42 18.56 19.86
N ARG A 20 10.47 18.43 18.52
CA ARG A 20 10.77 19.57 17.62
C ARG A 20 9.60 20.51 17.42
N TYR A 21 8.34 19.99 17.36
CA TYR A 21 7.22 20.80 16.85
C TYR A 21 6.16 21.16 17.90
N GLY A 22 6.20 20.58 19.11
CA GLY A 22 5.46 21.00 20.31
C GLY A 22 4.00 21.39 20.07
N ASP A 23 3.73 22.69 20.02
CA ASP A 23 2.36 23.21 19.95
C ASP A 23 1.77 23.30 18.53
N ARG A 24 2.54 22.90 17.49
CA ARG A 24 1.98 22.86 16.14
C ARG A 24 0.88 21.78 16.04
N PRO A 25 -0.16 21.99 15.22
CA PRO A 25 -1.13 20.94 14.91
C PRO A 25 -0.43 19.70 14.34
N ALA A 26 -0.72 18.52 14.89
CA ALA A 26 -0.11 17.27 14.46
C ALA A 26 -1.10 16.36 13.72
N ILE A 27 -2.24 16.07 14.34
CA ILE A 27 -3.21 15.10 13.83
C ILE A 27 -4.63 15.49 14.22
N ALA A 28 -5.58 15.24 13.31
CA ALA A 28 -7.00 15.38 13.61
C ALA A 28 -7.82 14.28 12.91
N ASP A 29 -8.94 13.93 13.54
CA ASP A 29 -10.04 13.17 12.93
C ASP A 29 -11.36 13.96 13.06
N GLY A 30 -12.52 13.33 13.03
CA GLY A 30 -13.80 14.01 13.18
C GLY A 30 -14.09 14.54 14.59
N THR A 31 -13.37 14.06 15.60
CA THR A 31 -13.63 14.33 17.02
C THR A 31 -12.43 14.92 17.74
N ILE A 32 -11.24 14.63 17.30
CA ILE A 32 -9.98 14.99 17.93
C ILE A 32 -9.20 15.93 17.01
N ARG A 33 -8.53 16.93 17.64
CA ARG A 33 -7.46 17.71 17.01
C ARG A 33 -6.37 17.90 18.06
N TRP A 34 -5.24 17.23 17.82
CA TRP A 34 -4.07 17.30 18.72
C TRP A 34 -2.91 18.07 18.09
N SER A 35 -2.24 18.86 18.93
CA SER A 35 -0.88 19.32 18.69
C SER A 35 0.12 18.18 18.84
N TYR A 36 1.39 18.39 18.43
CA TYR A 36 2.45 17.42 18.66
C TYR A 36 2.64 17.12 20.17
N ARG A 37 2.51 18.13 21.02
CA ARG A 37 2.59 17.96 22.49
C ARG A 37 1.46 17.07 23.02
N GLU A 38 0.22 17.33 22.62
CA GLU A 38 -0.95 16.53 23.02
C GLU A 38 -0.89 15.11 22.48
N LEU A 39 -0.41 14.94 21.23
CA LEU A 39 -0.14 13.63 20.67
C LEU A 39 0.94 12.90 21.47
N GLY A 40 2.02 13.58 21.87
CA GLY A 40 3.06 13.02 22.73
C GLY A 40 2.52 12.57 24.09
N ASP A 41 1.64 13.36 24.71
CA ASP A 41 0.96 12.98 25.95
C ASP A 41 0.07 11.76 25.75
N ALA A 42 -0.72 11.71 24.67
CA ALA A 42 -1.55 10.55 24.35
C ALA A 42 -0.70 9.27 24.14
N ILE A 43 0.41 9.38 23.39
CA ILE A 43 1.36 8.26 23.20
C ILE A 43 1.91 7.80 24.56
N GLY A 44 2.33 8.71 25.42
CA GLY A 44 2.83 8.38 26.78
C GLY A 44 1.77 7.67 27.64
N ARG A 45 0.51 8.06 27.54
CA ARG A 45 -0.61 7.40 28.24
C ARG A 45 -0.86 5.98 27.67
N PHE A 46 -0.82 5.78 26.36
CA PHE A 46 -0.89 4.44 25.76
C PHE A 46 0.28 3.56 26.21
N ILE A 47 1.50 4.09 26.31
CA ILE A 47 2.65 3.37 26.86
C ILE A 47 2.35 2.90 28.30
N THR A 48 1.79 3.77 29.16
CA THR A 48 1.38 3.40 30.53
C THR A 48 0.35 2.27 30.52
N LEU A 49 -0.68 2.36 29.69
CA LEU A 49 -1.72 1.35 29.58
C LEU A 49 -1.18 0.01 29.04
N PHE A 50 -0.32 0.04 28.03
CA PHE A 50 0.31 -1.17 27.46
C PHE A 50 1.22 -1.86 28.50
N ARG A 51 2.01 -1.09 29.24
CA ARG A 51 2.83 -1.63 30.33
C ARG A 51 1.98 -2.23 31.46
N SER A 52 0.80 -1.68 31.74
CA SER A 52 -0.11 -2.18 32.79
C SER A 52 -0.72 -3.54 32.45
N VAL A 53 -0.85 -3.92 31.19
CA VAL A 53 -1.24 -5.26 30.74
C VAL A 53 -0.05 -6.19 30.48
N GLY A 54 1.16 -5.77 30.83
CA GLY A 54 2.35 -6.63 30.74
C GLY A 54 3.08 -6.55 29.40
N LEU A 55 2.65 -5.73 28.42
CA LEU A 55 3.38 -5.61 27.16
C LEU A 55 4.76 -5.01 27.38
N ARG A 56 5.75 -5.59 26.76
CA ARG A 56 7.17 -5.19 26.80
C ARG A 56 7.76 -5.30 25.40
N ARG A 57 8.95 -4.74 25.18
CA ARG A 57 9.68 -4.85 23.91
C ARG A 57 9.60 -6.27 23.34
N GLY A 58 9.30 -6.40 22.06
CA GLY A 58 9.11 -7.65 21.34
C GLY A 58 7.71 -8.28 21.47
N ALA A 59 6.87 -7.83 22.43
CA ALA A 59 5.48 -8.30 22.52
C ALA A 59 4.68 -7.92 21.28
N ALA A 60 3.73 -8.77 20.89
CA ALA A 60 2.96 -8.60 19.66
C ALA A 60 1.63 -7.88 19.90
N LEU A 61 1.45 -6.75 19.24
CA LEU A 61 0.23 -5.94 19.27
C LEU A 61 -0.43 -5.89 17.91
N SER A 62 -1.76 -5.99 17.88
CA SER A 62 -2.57 -5.76 16.69
C SER A 62 -3.68 -4.75 16.94
N ILE A 63 -4.08 -4.02 15.90
CA ILE A 63 -5.17 -3.04 15.97
C ILE A 63 -6.13 -3.28 14.79
N LEU A 64 -7.41 -3.39 15.09
CA LEU A 64 -8.51 -3.47 14.16
C LEU A 64 -9.44 -2.27 14.36
N SER A 65 -9.21 -1.23 13.61
CA SER A 65 -9.90 0.06 13.74
C SER A 65 -9.98 0.79 12.39
N GLY A 66 -10.90 1.72 12.28
CA GLY A 66 -10.87 2.74 11.24
C GLY A 66 -9.77 3.79 11.46
N ASN A 67 -9.81 4.83 10.63
CA ASN A 67 -8.87 5.96 10.73
C ASN A 67 -9.25 6.85 11.93
N ARG A 68 -8.46 6.79 12.99
CA ARG A 68 -8.65 7.55 14.24
C ARG A 68 -7.31 8.07 14.75
N ALA A 69 -7.33 9.22 15.41
CA ALA A 69 -6.12 9.79 16.03
C ALA A 69 -5.58 8.88 17.15
N GLU A 70 -6.46 8.26 17.94
CA GLU A 70 -6.07 7.33 19.01
C GLU A 70 -5.43 6.05 18.44
N SER A 71 -5.90 5.56 17.27
CA SER A 71 -5.26 4.42 16.61
C SER A 71 -3.82 4.75 16.21
N TRP A 72 -3.58 5.95 15.67
CA TRP A 72 -2.22 6.39 15.36
C TRP A 72 -1.37 6.54 16.62
N ALA A 73 -1.91 7.14 17.69
CA ALA A 73 -1.19 7.27 18.96
C ALA A 73 -0.82 5.91 19.56
N ALA A 74 -1.72 4.91 19.46
CA ALA A 74 -1.45 3.54 19.90
C ALA A 74 -0.37 2.84 19.04
N ILE A 75 -0.38 3.04 17.71
CA ILE A 75 0.69 2.56 16.81
C ILE A 75 2.02 3.21 17.19
N ALA A 76 2.03 4.52 17.40
CA ALA A 76 3.21 5.27 17.79
C ALA A 76 3.77 4.80 19.15
N ALA A 77 2.89 4.53 20.13
CA ALA A 77 3.28 3.95 21.41
C ALA A 77 3.92 2.56 21.24
N ALA A 78 3.36 1.73 20.33
CA ALA A 78 3.94 0.43 20.01
C ALA A 78 5.36 0.58 19.43
N MET A 79 5.57 1.53 18.50
CA MET A 79 6.89 1.80 17.92
C MET A 79 7.91 2.26 18.96
N VAL A 80 7.52 3.18 19.87
CA VAL A 80 8.38 3.70 20.94
C VAL A 80 8.75 2.59 21.94
N MET A 81 7.82 1.67 22.23
CA MET A 81 8.06 0.54 23.14
C MET A 81 8.81 -0.64 22.47
N GLY A 82 9.09 -0.60 21.18
CA GLY A 82 9.64 -1.73 20.44
C GLY A 82 8.71 -2.94 20.40
N LEU A 83 7.39 -2.72 20.38
CA LEU A 83 6.42 -3.80 20.17
C LEU A 83 6.39 -4.18 18.68
N ARG A 84 6.15 -5.46 18.42
CA ARG A 84 5.90 -5.94 17.05
C ARG A 84 4.45 -5.64 16.67
N TYR A 85 4.26 -4.60 15.88
CA TYR A 85 2.93 -4.19 15.42
C TYR A 85 2.50 -5.00 14.18
N THR A 86 1.32 -5.60 14.25
CA THR A 86 0.68 -6.31 13.13
C THR A 86 -0.62 -5.62 12.76
N PRO A 87 -0.69 -4.92 11.59
CA PRO A 87 -1.91 -4.27 11.16
C PRO A 87 -2.97 -5.28 10.72
N LEU A 88 -4.23 -5.04 11.07
CA LEU A 88 -5.38 -5.73 10.49
C LEU A 88 -6.12 -4.77 9.55
N HIS A 89 -6.32 -5.21 8.30
CA HIS A 89 -7.02 -4.37 7.32
C HIS A 89 -8.52 -4.33 7.63
N PRO A 90 -9.14 -3.15 7.85
CA PRO A 90 -10.52 -3.06 8.33
C PRO A 90 -11.58 -3.66 7.38
N LEU A 91 -11.22 -3.85 6.11
CA LEU A 91 -12.09 -4.47 5.09
C LEU A 91 -11.82 -5.96 4.85
N ALA A 92 -10.83 -6.57 5.53
CA ALA A 92 -10.54 -7.99 5.37
C ALA A 92 -11.59 -8.85 6.07
N ALA A 93 -11.66 -10.13 5.66
CA ALA A 93 -12.59 -11.10 6.23
C ALA A 93 -12.24 -11.44 7.69
N GLU A 94 -13.22 -11.92 8.45
CA GLU A 94 -13.01 -12.33 9.85
C GLU A 94 -12.06 -13.51 9.96
N ASP A 95 -12.14 -14.46 9.03
CA ASP A 95 -11.25 -15.63 8.99
C ASP A 95 -9.79 -15.23 8.74
N ASP A 96 -9.54 -14.24 7.91
CA ASP A 96 -8.19 -13.71 7.70
C ASP A 96 -7.67 -13.03 8.96
N HIS A 97 -8.51 -12.26 9.66
CA HIS A 97 -8.13 -11.64 10.92
C HIS A 97 -7.79 -12.68 12.00
N ALA A 98 -8.62 -13.71 12.15
CA ALA A 98 -8.36 -14.77 13.12
C ALA A 98 -7.06 -15.52 12.80
N PHE A 99 -6.84 -15.86 11.53
CA PHE A 99 -5.59 -16.45 11.06
C PHE A 99 -4.37 -15.59 11.37
N ILE A 100 -4.43 -14.28 11.05
CA ILE A 100 -3.31 -13.35 11.29
C ILE A 100 -3.02 -13.26 12.79
N VAL A 101 -4.04 -13.13 13.63
CA VAL A 101 -3.88 -13.03 15.09
C VAL A 101 -3.22 -14.28 15.65
N GLU A 102 -3.56 -15.47 15.13
CA GLU A 102 -2.96 -16.75 15.54
C GLU A 102 -1.54 -16.92 15.02
N ASP A 103 -1.32 -16.77 13.69
CA ASP A 103 -0.01 -17.00 13.03
C ASP A 103 1.05 -16.00 13.51
N ALA A 104 0.65 -14.73 13.70
CA ALA A 104 1.51 -13.67 14.22
C ALA A 104 1.70 -13.75 15.76
N GLU A 105 1.10 -14.69 16.47
CA GLU A 105 1.20 -14.83 17.92
C GLU A 105 0.86 -13.51 18.66
N ILE A 106 -0.28 -12.90 18.29
CA ILE A 106 -0.69 -11.63 18.88
C ILE A 106 -1.03 -11.81 20.36
N GLU A 107 -0.38 -11.01 21.22
CA GLU A 107 -0.63 -11.01 22.67
C GLU A 107 -1.77 -10.08 23.04
N ALA A 108 -1.85 -8.93 22.40
CA ALA A 108 -2.91 -7.96 22.63
C ALA A 108 -3.54 -7.51 21.31
N LEU A 109 -4.88 -7.55 21.26
CA LEU A 109 -5.69 -7.05 20.15
C LEU A 109 -6.51 -5.86 20.61
N ILE A 110 -6.35 -4.71 19.96
CA ILE A 110 -7.19 -3.53 20.15
C ILE A 110 -8.27 -3.53 19.07
N VAL A 111 -9.54 -3.40 19.46
CA VAL A 111 -10.67 -3.29 18.51
C VAL A 111 -11.43 -1.99 18.74
N GLU A 112 -11.89 -1.37 17.66
CA GLU A 112 -12.81 -0.23 17.76
C GLU A 112 -14.21 -0.70 18.16
N SER A 113 -14.83 -0.01 19.11
CA SER A 113 -16.22 -0.26 19.53
C SER A 113 -17.19 -0.07 18.36
N GLY A 114 -18.39 -0.65 18.47
CA GLY A 114 -19.40 -0.63 17.43
C GLY A 114 -19.01 -1.54 16.25
N LYS A 115 -18.26 -1.01 15.28
CA LYS A 115 -17.96 -1.68 14.01
C LYS A 115 -17.23 -3.03 14.16
N PHE A 116 -16.30 -3.15 15.11
CA PHE A 116 -15.44 -4.34 15.25
C PHE A 116 -15.62 -5.09 16.59
N ALA A 117 -16.55 -4.67 17.45
CA ALA A 117 -16.80 -5.28 18.76
C ALA A 117 -17.10 -6.79 18.66
N ALA A 118 -18.08 -7.17 17.84
CA ALA A 118 -18.46 -8.58 17.64
C ALA A 118 -17.30 -9.41 17.06
N ARG A 119 -16.55 -8.83 16.12
CA ARG A 119 -15.37 -9.48 15.51
C ARG A 119 -14.27 -9.70 16.52
N GLY A 120 -13.97 -8.72 17.38
CA GLY A 120 -13.02 -8.85 18.48
C GLY A 120 -13.38 -10.01 19.44
N ALA A 121 -14.65 -10.09 19.84
CA ALA A 121 -15.14 -11.18 20.68
C ALA A 121 -15.03 -12.55 20.00
N THR A 122 -15.32 -12.63 18.69
CA THR A 122 -15.16 -13.88 17.93
C THR A 122 -13.70 -14.29 17.81
N ILE A 123 -12.79 -13.37 17.49
CA ILE A 123 -11.34 -13.66 17.41
C ILE A 123 -10.83 -14.15 18.76
N ARG A 124 -11.22 -13.51 19.88
CA ARG A 124 -10.85 -13.92 21.24
C ARG A 124 -11.25 -15.37 21.54
N ARG A 125 -12.46 -15.79 21.12
CA ARG A 125 -12.93 -17.18 21.30
C ARG A 125 -12.17 -18.17 20.40
N ARG A 126 -11.82 -17.77 19.18
CA ARG A 126 -11.14 -18.62 18.19
C ARG A 126 -9.65 -18.77 18.44
N VAL A 127 -9.02 -17.78 19.07
CA VAL A 127 -7.58 -17.73 19.33
C VAL A 127 -7.34 -17.65 20.84
N PRO A 128 -7.35 -18.79 21.57
CA PRO A 128 -7.16 -18.81 23.04
C PRO A 128 -5.81 -18.24 23.50
N ALA A 129 -4.80 -18.25 22.64
CA ALA A 129 -3.48 -17.67 22.91
C ALA A 129 -3.48 -16.14 23.02
N LEU A 130 -4.50 -15.45 22.51
CA LEU A 130 -4.68 -14.01 22.65
C LEU A 130 -4.91 -13.65 24.12
N LYS A 131 -3.92 -13.01 24.77
CA LYS A 131 -3.96 -12.72 26.20
C LYS A 131 -4.91 -11.58 26.55
N HIS A 132 -4.88 -10.50 25.75
CA HIS A 132 -5.58 -9.26 26.05
C HIS A 132 -6.47 -8.82 24.88
N LEU A 133 -7.76 -8.68 25.15
CA LEU A 133 -8.68 -7.96 24.29
C LEU A 133 -8.85 -6.55 24.86
N LEU A 134 -8.41 -5.56 24.10
CA LEU A 134 -8.46 -4.13 24.42
C LEU A 134 -9.41 -3.44 23.44
N SER A 135 -9.90 -2.24 23.77
CA SER A 135 -10.82 -1.55 22.87
C SER A 135 -10.66 -0.03 22.90
N PHE A 136 -11.05 0.57 21.78
CA PHE A 136 -11.34 2.00 21.68
C PHE A 136 -12.84 2.20 21.87
N GLY A 137 -13.24 2.48 23.09
CA GLY A 137 -14.63 2.57 23.54
C GLY A 137 -15.20 1.23 24.06
N PRO A 138 -16.44 1.23 24.55
CA PRO A 138 -17.01 0.10 25.28
C PRO A 138 -17.22 -1.13 24.40
N VAL A 139 -16.61 -2.26 24.78
CA VAL A 139 -16.77 -3.59 24.17
C VAL A 139 -16.82 -4.63 25.28
N GLU A 140 -17.83 -5.48 25.25
CA GLU A 140 -18.01 -6.54 26.25
C GLU A 140 -16.79 -7.48 26.29
N GLY A 141 -16.26 -7.72 27.49
CA GLY A 141 -15.09 -8.58 27.69
C GLY A 141 -13.75 -7.97 27.24
N ALA A 142 -13.73 -6.72 26.83
CA ALA A 142 -12.52 -5.96 26.51
C ALA A 142 -12.26 -4.87 27.56
N ARG A 143 -10.99 -4.51 27.71
CA ARG A 143 -10.59 -3.36 28.51
C ARG A 143 -10.67 -2.09 27.65
N ASP A 144 -11.49 -1.13 28.06
CA ASP A 144 -11.70 0.12 27.35
C ASP A 144 -10.56 1.11 27.62
N LEU A 145 -9.65 1.22 26.65
CA LEU A 145 -8.49 2.11 26.73
C LEU A 145 -8.91 3.60 26.73
N LEU A 146 -9.98 3.97 26.02
CA LEU A 146 -10.41 5.38 25.95
C LEU A 146 -11.01 5.86 27.28
N ALA A 147 -11.72 5.00 27.98
CA ALA A 147 -12.25 5.31 29.32
C ALA A 147 -11.11 5.48 30.35
N GLU A 148 -10.02 4.77 30.19
CA GLU A 148 -8.87 4.84 31.11
C GLU A 148 -7.85 5.93 30.75
N LEU A 149 -7.72 6.26 29.47
CA LEU A 149 -6.69 7.17 28.95
C LEU A 149 -6.61 8.51 29.71
N PRO A 150 -7.72 9.19 30.06
CA PRO A 150 -7.68 10.44 30.81
C PRO A 150 -7.17 10.27 32.26
N ASN A 151 -7.27 9.07 32.82
CA ASN A 151 -7.04 8.76 34.23
C ASN A 151 -5.62 8.25 34.53
N VAL A 152 -4.81 8.02 33.48
CA VAL A 152 -3.43 7.55 33.65
C VAL A 152 -2.44 8.66 33.34
N ALA A 153 -1.33 8.68 34.08
CA ALA A 153 -0.22 9.59 33.78
C ALA A 153 0.50 9.15 32.51
N ALA A 154 0.91 10.12 31.69
CA ALA A 154 1.74 9.86 30.54
C ALA A 154 3.14 9.39 30.96
N ALA A 155 3.59 8.27 30.41
CA ALA A 155 4.98 7.82 30.54
C ALA A 155 5.90 8.74 29.74
N PRO A 156 7.17 8.92 30.16
CA PRO A 156 8.18 9.56 29.34
C PRO A 156 8.35 8.82 28.01
N LEU A 157 8.51 9.57 26.93
CA LEU A 157 8.81 8.99 25.60
C LEU A 157 10.29 8.63 25.55
N ILE A 158 10.60 7.38 25.83
CA ILE A 158 11.94 6.79 25.75
C ILE A 158 11.88 5.67 24.72
N ASP A 159 12.75 5.72 23.75
CA ASP A 159 12.80 4.71 22.70
C ASP A 159 13.42 3.41 23.23
N ASP A 160 12.57 2.42 23.45
CA ASP A 160 12.97 1.08 23.91
C ASP A 160 13.31 0.14 22.73
N SER A 161 13.15 0.59 21.47
CA SER A 161 13.31 -0.24 20.26
C SER A 161 14.76 -0.29 19.78
N ALA A 162 15.10 -1.35 19.04
CA ALA A 162 16.36 -1.45 18.30
C ALA A 162 16.10 -1.51 16.79
N THR A 163 17.10 -1.12 15.98
CA THR A 163 16.99 -1.12 14.51
C THR A 163 16.69 -2.49 13.91
N SER A 164 17.06 -3.58 14.62
CA SER A 164 16.81 -4.96 14.23
C SER A 164 15.48 -5.52 14.73
N ASP A 165 14.74 -4.82 15.62
CA ASP A 165 13.43 -5.30 16.06
C ASP A 165 12.44 -5.22 14.91
N ILE A 166 11.52 -6.17 14.85
CA ILE A 166 10.42 -6.13 13.88
C ILE A 166 9.45 -5.02 14.31
N ALA A 167 9.49 -3.90 13.61
CA ALA A 167 8.57 -2.79 13.81
C ALA A 167 7.17 -3.13 13.30
N TRP A 168 7.12 -3.77 12.15
CA TRP A 168 5.89 -4.03 11.42
C TRP A 168 5.91 -5.44 10.85
N LEU A 169 4.98 -6.29 11.30
CA LEU A 169 4.73 -7.61 10.72
C LEU A 169 3.48 -7.52 9.85
N ALA A 170 3.66 -7.19 8.59
CA ALA A 170 2.57 -6.93 7.67
C ALA A 170 2.21 -8.18 6.85
N TYR A 171 0.93 -8.55 6.83
CA TYR A 171 0.47 -9.71 6.07
C TYR A 171 0.09 -9.34 4.64
N THR A 172 0.63 -10.10 3.67
CA THR A 172 0.32 -9.91 2.26
C THR A 172 -0.58 -11.03 1.75
N GLY A 173 -1.59 -10.68 0.97
CA GLY A 173 -2.41 -11.65 0.24
C GLY A 173 -1.58 -12.35 -0.82
N GLY A 174 -1.12 -13.58 -0.55
CA GLY A 174 -0.46 -14.42 -1.55
C GLY A 174 -1.47 -14.89 -2.61
N THR A 175 -1.07 -14.87 -3.88
CA THR A 175 -1.90 -15.39 -5.00
C THR A 175 -1.99 -16.92 -4.99
N THR A 176 -1.18 -17.61 -4.18
CA THR A 176 -1.03 -19.08 -4.19
C THR A 176 -1.33 -19.77 -2.86
N GLY A 177 -1.86 -19.05 -1.83
CA GLY A 177 -2.10 -19.66 -0.53
C GLY A 177 -2.55 -18.67 0.54
N ARG A 178 -2.38 -19.06 1.82
CA ARG A 178 -2.62 -18.18 2.98
C ARG A 178 -1.64 -17.01 2.95
N SER A 179 -2.06 -15.84 3.44
CA SER A 179 -1.21 -14.66 3.57
C SER A 179 0.05 -14.93 4.40
N LYS A 180 1.16 -14.26 4.02
CA LYS A 180 2.46 -14.39 4.69
C LYS A 180 2.76 -13.13 5.48
N GLY A 181 3.27 -13.26 6.70
CA GLY A 181 3.74 -12.12 7.51
C GLY A 181 5.13 -11.69 7.04
N VAL A 182 5.24 -10.47 6.55
CA VAL A 182 6.50 -9.84 6.13
C VAL A 182 7.13 -9.14 7.33
N MET A 183 8.34 -9.50 7.68
CA MET A 183 9.08 -8.94 8.81
C MET A 183 9.79 -7.65 8.38
N ILE A 184 9.22 -6.50 8.72
CA ILE A 184 9.80 -5.17 8.47
C ILE A 184 10.48 -4.67 9.73
N PRO A 185 11.81 -4.67 9.80
CA PRO A 185 12.52 -4.15 10.97
C PRO A 185 12.49 -2.61 11.02
N HIS A 186 12.78 -2.06 12.19
CA HIS A 186 12.85 -0.59 12.37
C HIS A 186 13.84 0.07 11.39
N ARG A 187 14.95 -0.59 11.03
CA ARG A 187 15.90 -0.06 10.01
C ARG A 187 15.21 0.15 8.66
N ALA A 188 14.33 -0.78 8.23
CA ALA A 188 13.65 -0.66 6.94
C ALA A 188 12.59 0.45 6.98
N LEU A 189 11.83 0.56 8.08
CA LEU A 189 10.87 1.65 8.30
C LEU A 189 11.56 3.02 8.31
N THR A 190 12.72 3.13 8.96
CA THR A 190 13.51 4.37 8.99
C THR A 190 14.07 4.69 7.61
N THR A 191 14.65 3.70 6.91
CA THR A 191 15.15 3.88 5.53
C THR A 191 14.03 4.38 4.62
N MET A 192 12.86 3.72 4.64
CA MET A 192 11.70 4.17 3.89
C MET A 192 11.37 5.64 4.20
N THR A 193 11.25 5.98 5.48
CA THR A 193 10.90 7.33 5.91
C THR A 193 11.90 8.37 5.40
N VAL A 194 13.20 8.08 5.47
CA VAL A 194 14.25 8.98 4.99
C VAL A 194 14.22 9.11 3.47
N LEU A 195 14.00 8.01 2.74
CA LEU A 195 13.87 8.05 1.27
C LEU A 195 12.66 8.88 0.83
N LEU A 196 11.50 8.67 1.45
CA LEU A 196 10.31 9.48 1.18
C LEU A 196 10.54 10.97 1.53
N TYR A 197 11.23 11.22 2.63
CA TYR A 197 11.56 12.58 3.05
C TYR A 197 12.48 13.28 2.03
N ALA A 198 13.46 12.58 1.48
CA ALA A 198 14.48 13.12 0.58
C ALA A 198 14.07 13.16 -0.89
N ASP A 199 13.28 12.17 -1.34
CA ASP A 199 13.02 11.94 -2.77
C ASP A 199 11.67 12.49 -3.27
N TRP A 200 10.72 12.76 -2.36
CA TRP A 200 9.44 13.33 -2.74
C TRP A 200 9.47 14.87 -2.71
N ASP A 201 8.78 15.49 -3.67
CA ASP A 201 8.64 16.93 -3.80
C ASP A 201 7.57 17.46 -2.82
N TRP A 202 7.88 17.44 -1.51
CA TRP A 202 6.97 17.85 -0.46
C TRP A 202 6.59 19.34 -0.55
N PRO A 203 5.32 19.69 -0.25
CA PRO A 203 4.90 21.08 -0.06
C PRO A 203 5.70 21.77 1.07
N ALA A 204 5.84 23.10 0.97
CA ALA A 204 6.48 23.89 2.03
C ALA A 204 5.72 23.78 3.37
N GLU A 205 4.39 23.80 3.33
CA GLU A 205 3.49 23.47 4.45
C GLU A 205 2.77 22.18 4.13
N ILE A 206 2.97 21.15 4.94
CA ILE A 206 2.36 19.85 4.72
C ILE A 206 1.08 19.72 5.53
N ARG A 207 -0.04 19.60 4.83
CA ARG A 207 -1.35 19.27 5.38
C ARG A 207 -1.84 18.02 4.64
N TYR A 208 -1.57 16.87 5.26
CA TYR A 208 -1.77 15.56 4.65
C TYR A 208 -3.16 15.00 4.97
N LEU A 209 -3.95 14.62 3.95
CA LEU A 209 -5.25 13.98 4.13
C LEU A 209 -5.14 12.47 3.86
N ALA A 210 -5.47 11.67 4.87
CA ALA A 210 -5.51 10.21 4.80
C ALA A 210 -6.96 9.71 4.78
N ALA A 211 -7.42 9.21 3.62
CA ALA A 211 -8.73 8.57 3.43
C ALA A 211 -8.63 7.04 3.30
N THR A 212 -7.47 6.52 2.93
CA THR A 212 -7.21 5.08 2.94
C THR A 212 -6.74 4.63 4.34
N PRO A 213 -6.85 3.33 4.68
CA PRO A 213 -6.54 2.87 6.03
C PRO A 213 -5.11 3.18 6.49
N ILE A 214 -4.98 3.85 7.65
CA ILE A 214 -3.67 4.16 8.27
C ILE A 214 -2.94 2.91 8.80
N SER A 215 -3.60 1.77 8.83
CA SER A 215 -2.96 0.47 9.07
C SER A 215 -2.02 0.04 7.92
N HIS A 216 -2.06 0.72 6.76
CA HIS A 216 -1.32 0.40 5.54
C HIS A 216 -0.55 1.61 5.00
N ALA A 217 -0.43 1.75 3.67
CA ALA A 217 0.40 2.75 3.00
C ALA A 217 0.16 4.20 3.48
N ALA A 218 -1.08 4.59 3.74
CA ALA A 218 -1.38 5.93 4.26
C ALA A 218 -0.77 6.19 5.64
N GLY A 219 -0.72 5.17 6.50
CA GLY A 219 -0.16 5.29 7.85
C GLY A 219 1.35 5.43 7.86
N VAL A 220 2.06 4.72 6.98
CA VAL A 220 3.53 4.87 6.91
C VAL A 220 3.95 6.20 6.30
N THR A 221 3.09 6.83 5.49
CA THR A 221 3.29 8.20 4.98
C THR A 221 3.22 9.26 6.11
N VAL A 222 2.60 8.96 7.22
CA VAL A 222 2.53 9.89 8.37
C VAL A 222 3.93 10.18 8.97
N TYR A 223 4.87 9.21 8.93
CA TYR A 223 6.22 9.42 9.47
C TYR A 223 6.97 10.59 8.81
N PRO A 224 7.15 10.63 7.46
CA PRO A 224 7.81 11.77 6.83
C PRO A 224 7.02 13.08 6.99
N VAL A 225 5.68 13.04 7.02
CA VAL A 225 4.84 14.22 7.32
C VAL A 225 5.19 14.77 8.69
N MET A 226 5.22 13.94 9.72
CA MET A 226 5.53 14.37 11.10
C MET A 226 6.96 14.90 11.23
N LEU A 227 7.94 14.26 10.57
CA LEU A 227 9.32 14.74 10.62
C LEU A 227 9.52 16.13 10.01
N ARG A 228 8.62 16.55 9.15
CA ARG A 228 8.59 17.90 8.55
C ARG A 228 7.68 18.87 9.32
N GLY A 229 7.08 18.47 10.45
CA GLY A 229 6.16 19.27 11.25
C GLY A 229 4.83 19.51 10.55
N GLY A 230 4.43 18.59 9.67
CA GLY A 230 3.17 18.65 8.95
C GLY A 230 1.98 18.25 9.82
N PHE A 231 0.80 18.55 9.33
CA PHE A 231 -0.49 18.20 9.93
C PHE A 231 -1.12 17.02 9.18
N VAL A 232 -1.69 16.08 9.92
CA VAL A 232 -2.39 14.91 9.37
C VAL A 232 -3.89 15.02 9.65
N ARG A 233 -4.69 15.04 8.60
CA ARG A 233 -6.15 14.93 8.68
C ARG A 233 -6.58 13.51 8.35
N LEU A 234 -7.24 12.83 9.26
CA LEU A 234 -7.80 11.50 9.07
C LEU A 234 -9.29 11.61 8.75
N VAL A 235 -9.75 10.85 7.77
CA VAL A 235 -11.19 10.68 7.47
C VAL A 235 -11.53 9.19 7.42
N PRO A 236 -12.78 8.80 7.73
CA PRO A 236 -13.17 7.38 7.83
C PRO A 236 -13.03 6.60 6.54
N GLY A 237 -13.04 7.29 5.39
CA GLY A 237 -12.95 6.69 4.06
C GLY A 237 -13.01 7.75 2.97
N PHE A 238 -12.99 7.30 1.72
CA PHE A 238 -13.10 8.15 0.56
C PHE A 238 -14.54 8.19 0.06
N GLU A 239 -15.11 9.38 -0.01
CA GLU A 239 -16.32 9.73 -0.74
C GLU A 239 -16.04 11.07 -1.42
N THR A 240 -16.31 11.18 -2.73
CA THR A 240 -15.77 12.25 -3.58
C THR A 240 -16.14 13.65 -3.08
N GLU A 241 -17.40 13.89 -2.71
CA GLU A 241 -17.86 15.23 -2.31
C GLU A 241 -17.31 15.64 -0.94
N SER A 242 -17.39 14.77 0.05
CA SER A 242 -16.84 15.03 1.39
C SER A 242 -15.31 15.14 1.36
N TYR A 243 -14.65 14.38 0.48
CA TYR A 243 -13.20 14.46 0.29
C TYR A 243 -12.76 15.82 -0.26
N CYS A 244 -13.43 16.30 -1.32
CA CYS A 244 -13.18 17.62 -1.89
C CYS A 244 -13.46 18.75 -0.87
N ARG A 245 -14.54 18.62 -0.08
CA ARG A 245 -14.86 19.58 0.98
C ARG A 245 -13.76 19.68 2.03
N VAL A 246 -13.22 18.54 2.48
CA VAL A 246 -12.11 18.55 3.47
C VAL A 246 -10.85 19.16 2.87
N ILE A 247 -10.56 18.95 1.58
CA ILE A 247 -9.43 19.60 0.91
C ILE A 247 -9.57 21.13 0.98
N GLU A 248 -10.74 21.66 0.65
CA GLU A 248 -11.00 23.11 0.69
C GLU A 248 -10.96 23.68 2.12
N GLU A 249 -11.73 23.06 3.05
CA GLU A 249 -11.88 23.56 4.43
C GLU A 249 -10.58 23.54 5.21
N GLU A 250 -9.80 22.45 5.07
CA GLU A 250 -8.54 22.25 5.80
C GLU A 250 -7.31 22.71 5.01
N LYS A 251 -7.50 23.26 3.79
CA LYS A 251 -6.41 23.65 2.87
C LYS A 251 -5.36 22.56 2.74
N ILE A 252 -5.81 21.35 2.40
CA ILE A 252 -4.96 20.17 2.26
C ILE A 252 -3.97 20.39 1.12
N THR A 253 -2.70 20.10 1.38
CA THR A 253 -1.62 20.27 0.39
C THR A 253 -1.07 18.96 -0.13
N ALA A 254 -1.27 17.85 0.59
CA ALA A 254 -0.74 16.54 0.22
C ALA A 254 -1.76 15.42 0.44
N VAL A 255 -1.82 14.48 -0.49
CA VAL A 255 -2.68 13.29 -0.40
C VAL A 255 -1.96 12.05 -0.91
N PHE A 256 -2.34 10.86 -0.40
CA PHE A 256 -2.00 9.57 -1.00
C PHE A 256 -3.27 8.91 -1.53
N LEU A 257 -3.31 8.61 -2.82
CA LEU A 257 -4.45 8.01 -3.50
C LEU A 257 -4.01 6.81 -4.36
N VAL A 258 -4.79 5.75 -4.33
CA VAL A 258 -4.65 4.69 -5.33
C VAL A 258 -5.30 5.15 -6.65
N PRO A 259 -4.90 4.63 -7.84
CA PRO A 259 -5.39 5.08 -9.13
C PRO A 259 -6.92 5.15 -9.25
N THR A 260 -7.65 4.18 -8.68
CA THR A 260 -9.11 4.16 -8.70
C THR A 260 -9.76 5.36 -8.00
N LEU A 261 -9.13 5.90 -6.95
CA LEU A 261 -9.62 7.09 -6.26
C LEU A 261 -9.31 8.36 -7.05
N ILE A 262 -8.19 8.40 -7.76
CA ILE A 262 -7.88 9.49 -8.70
C ILE A 262 -8.90 9.49 -9.83
N TYR A 263 -9.24 8.32 -10.40
CA TYR A 263 -10.27 8.22 -11.43
C TYR A 263 -11.64 8.71 -10.93
N ALA A 264 -12.03 8.37 -9.70
CA ALA A 264 -13.26 8.87 -9.10
C ALA A 264 -13.30 10.40 -9.00
N LEU A 265 -12.15 11.04 -8.72
CA LEU A 265 -12.05 12.51 -8.76
C LEU A 265 -12.12 13.04 -10.20
N VAL A 266 -11.43 12.43 -11.15
CA VAL A 266 -11.41 12.83 -12.57
C VAL A 266 -12.81 12.73 -13.17
N ASP A 267 -13.55 11.66 -12.87
CA ASP A 267 -14.88 11.38 -13.44
C ASP A 267 -16.02 12.18 -12.78
N ALA A 268 -15.73 13.04 -11.80
CA ALA A 268 -16.73 13.84 -11.08
C ALA A 268 -16.54 15.37 -11.25
N PRO A 269 -16.52 15.91 -12.48
CA PRO A 269 -16.25 17.34 -12.72
C PRO A 269 -17.29 18.26 -12.04
N GLN A 270 -18.57 17.84 -11.97
CA GLN A 270 -19.65 18.58 -11.33
C GLN A 270 -19.49 18.66 -9.80
N ILE A 271 -18.80 17.71 -9.17
CA ILE A 271 -18.47 17.74 -7.74
C ILE A 271 -17.26 18.62 -7.52
N ARG A 272 -16.17 18.40 -8.27
CA ARG A 272 -14.94 19.21 -8.16
C ARG A 272 -15.22 20.69 -8.34
N ALA A 273 -16.10 21.06 -9.28
CA ALA A 273 -16.46 22.47 -9.54
C ALA A 273 -17.13 23.19 -8.35
N LYS A 274 -17.58 22.44 -7.32
CA LYS A 274 -18.16 23.03 -6.12
C LYS A 274 -17.12 23.50 -5.08
N PHE A 275 -15.87 23.05 -5.19
CA PHE A 275 -14.84 23.19 -4.18
C PHE A 275 -13.54 23.76 -4.75
N ASP A 276 -12.82 24.54 -3.95
CA ASP A 276 -11.48 25.01 -4.26
C ASP A 276 -10.44 23.94 -3.88
N LEU A 277 -9.89 23.25 -4.90
CA LEU A 277 -8.85 22.23 -4.73
C LEU A 277 -7.44 22.78 -5.01
N SER A 278 -7.27 24.08 -5.20
CA SER A 278 -6.00 24.71 -5.60
C SER A 278 -4.90 24.63 -4.52
N SER A 279 -5.24 24.26 -3.29
CA SER A 279 -4.26 24.00 -2.24
C SER A 279 -3.47 22.70 -2.44
N LEU A 280 -3.97 21.76 -3.26
CA LEU A 280 -3.25 20.52 -3.56
C LEU A 280 -1.96 20.82 -4.31
N ASP A 281 -0.85 20.52 -3.69
CA ASP A 281 0.49 20.64 -4.25
C ASP A 281 1.14 19.27 -4.46
N MET A 282 0.70 18.21 -3.76
CA MET A 282 1.24 16.87 -3.93
C MET A 282 0.14 15.79 -3.90
N ILE A 283 0.00 15.06 -5.01
CA ILE A 283 -0.81 13.85 -5.10
C ILE A 283 0.13 12.67 -5.29
N VAL A 284 0.37 11.92 -4.22
CA VAL A 284 1.13 10.68 -4.29
C VAL A 284 0.22 9.55 -4.76
N TYR A 285 0.67 8.80 -5.75
CA TYR A 285 -0.08 7.64 -6.22
C TYR A 285 0.81 6.42 -6.42
N GLY A 286 0.20 5.24 -6.35
CA GLY A 286 0.89 3.96 -6.53
C GLY A 286 0.10 2.80 -5.97
N ALA A 287 0.80 1.75 -5.55
CA ALA A 287 0.25 0.49 -5.04
C ALA A 287 -0.59 -0.30 -6.07
N ALA A 288 -0.93 0.29 -7.22
CA ALA A 288 -1.59 -0.35 -8.36
C ALA A 288 -1.14 0.34 -9.66
N PRO A 289 -1.27 -0.32 -10.82
CA PRO A 289 -1.01 0.30 -12.11
C PRO A 289 -1.92 1.50 -12.38
N MET A 290 -1.35 2.57 -12.93
CA MET A 290 -2.06 3.76 -13.41
C MET A 290 -2.04 3.77 -14.94
N SER A 291 -3.20 3.98 -15.57
CA SER A 291 -3.27 4.16 -17.03
C SER A 291 -2.60 5.48 -17.42
N PRO A 292 -1.66 5.49 -18.39
CA PRO A 292 -1.01 6.71 -18.86
C PRO A 292 -1.99 7.78 -19.34
N ASP A 293 -3.07 7.39 -20.04
CA ASP A 293 -4.07 8.32 -20.55
C ASP A 293 -4.89 8.93 -19.40
N ARG A 294 -5.25 8.14 -18.40
CA ARG A 294 -5.95 8.64 -17.19
C ARG A 294 -5.05 9.52 -16.34
N LEU A 295 -3.75 9.21 -16.26
CA LEU A 295 -2.78 10.07 -15.59
C LEU A 295 -2.63 11.41 -16.31
N ARG A 296 -2.56 11.40 -17.64
CA ARG A 296 -2.55 12.63 -18.45
C ARG A 296 -3.76 13.51 -18.14
N GLU A 297 -4.97 12.94 -18.20
CA GLU A 297 -6.21 13.63 -17.88
C GLU A 297 -6.18 14.21 -16.45
N ALA A 298 -5.67 13.44 -15.48
CA ALA A 298 -5.52 13.93 -14.11
C ALA A 298 -4.52 15.10 -14.01
N ILE A 299 -3.39 15.04 -14.73
CA ILE A 299 -2.39 16.14 -14.77
C ILE A 299 -3.00 17.41 -15.40
N GLU A 300 -3.79 17.28 -16.45
CA GLU A 300 -4.49 18.40 -17.08
C GLU A 300 -5.50 19.08 -16.13
N ILE A 301 -6.11 18.30 -15.22
CA ILE A 301 -7.09 18.79 -14.24
C ILE A 301 -6.41 19.40 -13.01
N PHE A 302 -5.45 18.69 -12.40
CA PHE A 302 -4.86 19.07 -11.11
C PHE A 302 -3.51 19.79 -11.23
N GLY A 303 -2.94 19.85 -12.45
CA GLY A 303 -1.61 20.41 -12.68
C GLY A 303 -0.46 19.42 -12.35
N PRO A 304 0.80 19.93 -12.31
CA PRO A 304 2.01 19.13 -12.12
C PRO A 304 2.26 18.78 -10.65
N VAL A 305 1.29 18.15 -10.00
CA VAL A 305 1.31 17.85 -8.55
C VAL A 305 1.56 16.36 -8.24
N PHE A 306 1.75 15.53 -9.26
CA PHE A 306 1.82 14.08 -9.12
C PHE A 306 3.21 13.60 -8.72
N VAL A 307 3.25 12.67 -7.78
CA VAL A 307 4.43 11.89 -7.38
C VAL A 307 4.04 10.42 -7.39
N GLN A 308 4.79 9.58 -8.09
CA GLN A 308 4.48 8.15 -8.14
C GLN A 308 5.45 7.35 -7.29
N LEU A 309 4.94 6.33 -6.60
CA LEU A 309 5.72 5.36 -5.88
C LEU A 309 5.51 3.95 -6.44
N TYR A 310 6.59 3.17 -6.43
CA TYR A 310 6.52 1.74 -6.59
C TYR A 310 7.28 1.06 -5.43
N GLY A 311 6.64 0.08 -4.84
CA GLY A 311 7.16 -0.76 -3.79
C GLY A 311 6.17 -1.86 -3.45
N GLN A 312 6.59 -2.77 -2.63
CA GLN A 312 5.76 -3.85 -2.09
C GLN A 312 6.01 -3.98 -0.59
N THR A 313 5.26 -4.82 0.11
CA THR A 313 5.42 -4.94 1.56
C THR A 313 6.84 -5.36 1.95
N GLU A 314 7.48 -6.19 1.15
CA GLU A 314 8.85 -6.71 1.33
C GLU A 314 9.95 -5.65 1.17
N ALA A 315 9.66 -4.55 0.45
CA ALA A 315 10.46 -3.34 0.33
C ALA A 315 9.50 -2.15 0.21
N PRO A 316 9.10 -1.54 1.36
CA PRO A 316 7.91 -0.69 1.41
C PRO A 316 8.06 0.63 0.66
N GLN A 317 7.07 0.93 -0.15
CA GLN A 317 6.75 2.18 -0.87
C GLN A 317 7.79 2.68 -1.90
N CYS A 318 9.07 2.65 -1.64
CA CYS A 318 10.05 3.44 -2.39
C CYS A 318 11.18 2.61 -3.00
N ILE A 319 10.85 1.53 -3.73
CA ILE A 319 11.84 0.87 -4.60
C ILE A 319 12.22 1.82 -5.72
N THR A 320 11.21 2.40 -6.40
CA THR A 320 11.39 3.45 -7.39
C THR A 320 10.39 4.58 -7.17
N THR A 321 10.73 5.78 -7.68
CA THR A 321 9.91 7.00 -7.53
C THR A 321 9.93 7.81 -8.83
N MET A 322 8.76 8.38 -9.21
CA MET A 322 8.68 9.52 -10.15
C MET A 322 8.37 10.79 -9.37
N ARG A 323 9.19 11.80 -9.56
CA ARG A 323 8.99 13.16 -9.02
C ARG A 323 7.95 13.93 -9.84
N LYS A 324 7.50 15.06 -9.36
CA LYS A 324 6.60 15.96 -10.12
C LYS A 324 7.18 16.30 -11.51
N SER A 325 8.48 16.60 -11.59
CA SER A 325 9.16 16.93 -12.85
C SER A 325 9.26 15.77 -13.85
N ASP A 326 9.08 14.54 -13.40
CA ASP A 326 9.12 13.36 -14.27
C ASP A 326 7.79 13.13 -15.03
N HIS A 327 6.70 13.76 -14.55
CA HIS A 327 5.36 13.72 -15.17
C HIS A 327 5.23 14.70 -16.32
N ASP A 328 6.13 14.61 -17.28
CA ASP A 328 6.25 15.52 -18.44
C ASP A 328 5.32 15.06 -19.57
N LEU A 329 4.29 15.86 -19.88
CA LEU A 329 3.33 15.57 -20.95
C LEU A 329 3.97 15.59 -22.34
N SER A 330 5.13 16.21 -22.52
CA SER A 330 5.90 16.16 -23.77
C SER A 330 6.58 14.80 -24.00
N LYS A 331 6.70 13.98 -22.95
CA LYS A 331 7.27 12.63 -22.99
C LYS A 331 6.21 11.58 -22.58
N PRO A 332 5.18 11.36 -23.40
CA PRO A 332 3.99 10.57 -23.02
C PRO A 332 4.32 9.13 -22.62
N CYS A 333 5.34 8.51 -23.20
CA CYS A 333 5.78 7.16 -22.82
C CYS A 333 6.19 7.07 -21.35
N ARG A 334 6.75 8.16 -20.77
CA ARG A 334 7.21 8.19 -19.38
C ARG A 334 6.05 8.06 -18.37
N LEU A 335 4.85 8.49 -18.72
CA LEU A 335 3.67 8.35 -17.86
C LEU A 335 3.32 6.89 -17.54
N GLY A 336 3.81 5.92 -18.31
CA GLY A 336 3.68 4.48 -18.03
C GLY A 336 4.77 3.91 -17.11
N SER A 337 5.78 4.72 -16.76
CA SER A 337 6.89 4.29 -15.90
C SER A 337 6.46 4.14 -14.44
N CYS A 338 7.15 3.27 -13.70
CA CYS A 338 7.09 3.25 -12.24
C CYS A 338 8.25 4.04 -11.59
N GLY A 339 9.01 4.80 -12.36
CA GLY A 339 10.06 5.69 -11.88
C GLY A 339 11.47 5.14 -11.99
N ARG A 340 12.39 5.82 -11.32
CA ARG A 340 13.80 5.44 -11.21
C ARG A 340 14.10 4.92 -9.80
N PRO A 341 15.16 4.09 -9.62
CA PRO A 341 15.57 3.61 -8.32
C PRO A 341 15.72 4.74 -7.30
N SER A 342 15.13 4.57 -6.11
CA SER A 342 15.34 5.49 -5.01
C SER A 342 16.80 5.45 -4.53
N PRO A 343 17.36 6.58 -4.05
CA PRO A 343 18.70 6.61 -3.47
C PRO A 343 18.88 5.56 -2.36
N LEU A 344 20.10 5.10 -2.13
CA LEU A 344 20.48 4.07 -1.13
C LEU A 344 19.98 2.65 -1.46
N LEU A 345 19.32 2.44 -2.60
CA LEU A 345 18.91 1.11 -3.05
C LEU A 345 19.68 0.71 -4.31
N ASP A 346 20.08 -0.55 -4.35
CA ASP A 346 20.59 -1.19 -5.55
C ASP A 346 19.40 -1.91 -6.19
N VAL A 347 18.96 -1.46 -7.36
CA VAL A 347 17.80 -2.01 -8.07
C VAL A 347 18.23 -2.39 -9.47
N LYS A 348 18.06 -3.66 -9.81
CA LYS A 348 18.48 -4.23 -11.08
C LYS A 348 17.38 -5.07 -11.70
N LEU A 349 17.50 -5.30 -13.01
CA LEU A 349 16.67 -6.24 -13.75
C LEU A 349 17.49 -7.49 -14.07
N PHE A 350 17.01 -8.65 -13.61
CA PHE A 350 17.70 -9.92 -13.85
C PHE A 350 16.86 -10.88 -14.69
N ASP A 351 17.56 -11.70 -15.52
CA ASP A 351 16.98 -12.87 -16.15
C ASP A 351 16.85 -14.04 -15.14
N ARG A 352 16.38 -15.20 -15.62
CA ARG A 352 16.20 -16.40 -14.77
C ARG A 352 17.53 -16.98 -14.25
N GLU A 353 18.64 -16.71 -14.93
CA GLU A 353 20.00 -17.13 -14.57
C GLU A 353 20.73 -16.10 -13.71
N MET A 354 20.02 -15.09 -13.19
CA MET A 354 20.60 -14.01 -12.38
C MET A 354 21.65 -13.16 -13.10
N ARG A 355 21.55 -13.01 -14.42
CA ARG A 355 22.35 -12.08 -15.21
C ARG A 355 21.56 -10.79 -15.39
N GLU A 356 22.22 -9.64 -15.22
CA GLU A 356 21.59 -8.34 -15.47
C GLU A 356 21.26 -8.20 -16.95
N VAL A 357 19.99 -7.88 -17.26
CA VAL A 357 19.53 -7.71 -18.65
C VAL A 357 19.94 -6.36 -19.22
N ALA A 358 20.03 -6.27 -20.54
CA ALA A 358 20.35 -5.03 -21.23
C ALA A 358 19.19 -4.00 -21.13
N VAL A 359 19.50 -2.73 -21.42
CA VAL A 359 18.48 -1.69 -21.59
C VAL A 359 17.52 -2.08 -22.70
N GLY A 360 16.22 -1.95 -22.45
CA GLY A 360 15.17 -2.35 -23.38
C GLY A 360 14.72 -3.81 -23.29
N GLU A 361 15.44 -4.64 -22.53
CA GLU A 361 15.06 -6.05 -22.34
C GLU A 361 14.29 -6.27 -21.03
N PRO A 362 13.31 -7.18 -21.01
CA PRO A 362 12.55 -7.48 -19.80
C PRO A 362 13.36 -8.32 -18.82
N GLY A 363 13.30 -7.95 -17.53
CA GLY A 363 13.90 -8.69 -16.43
C GLY A 363 13.09 -8.52 -15.15
N GLU A 364 13.28 -9.42 -14.18
CA GLU A 364 12.67 -9.31 -12.86
C GLU A 364 13.34 -8.17 -12.09
N ILE A 365 12.52 -7.29 -11.49
CA ILE A 365 13.01 -6.25 -10.57
C ILE A 365 13.55 -6.93 -9.33
N CYS A 366 14.84 -6.77 -9.07
CA CYS A 366 15.49 -7.24 -7.86
C CYS A 366 16.08 -6.08 -7.08
N VAL A 367 15.94 -6.13 -5.76
CA VAL A 367 16.27 -5.01 -4.86
C VAL A 367 17.21 -5.46 -3.76
N ARG A 368 18.20 -4.61 -3.47
CA ARG A 368 19.10 -4.78 -2.34
C ARG A 368 19.28 -3.45 -1.60
N GLY A 369 19.28 -3.49 -0.29
CA GLY A 369 19.47 -2.31 0.56
C GLY A 369 18.77 -2.43 1.90
N THR A 370 18.94 -1.42 2.73
CA THR A 370 18.42 -1.39 4.11
C THR A 370 16.89 -1.29 4.21
N LEU A 371 16.21 -1.02 3.07
CA LEU A 371 14.74 -1.03 2.94
C LEU A 371 14.16 -2.45 2.98
N VAL A 372 14.93 -3.47 2.57
CA VAL A 372 14.45 -4.84 2.37
C VAL A 372 14.11 -5.49 3.71
N MET A 373 13.02 -6.26 3.73
CA MET A 373 12.55 -7.07 4.85
C MET A 373 13.61 -8.04 5.39
N ASP A 374 13.42 -8.54 6.61
CA ASP A 374 14.24 -9.64 7.16
C ASP A 374 13.79 -11.03 6.70
N GLY A 375 12.63 -11.13 6.05
CA GLY A 375 12.06 -12.36 5.54
C GLY A 375 10.58 -12.52 5.91
N TYR A 376 10.06 -13.74 5.68
CA TYR A 376 8.69 -14.10 6.03
C TYR A 376 8.63 -14.81 7.39
N TRP A 377 7.73 -14.37 8.24
CA TRP A 377 7.49 -14.91 9.58
C TRP A 377 7.20 -16.42 9.53
N LYS A 378 8.03 -17.22 10.22
CA LYS A 378 7.92 -18.68 10.26
C LYS A 378 7.87 -19.38 8.88
N ARG A 379 8.48 -18.80 7.85
CA ARG A 379 8.50 -19.34 6.49
C ARG A 379 9.92 -19.28 5.92
N PRO A 380 10.87 -20.10 6.43
CA PRO A 380 12.29 -20.03 6.01
C PRO A 380 12.49 -20.36 4.53
N GLU A 381 11.77 -21.33 3.96
CA GLU A 381 11.90 -21.70 2.54
C GLU A 381 11.43 -20.54 1.63
N ALA A 382 10.27 -19.95 1.94
CA ALA A 382 9.76 -18.79 1.18
C ALA A 382 10.69 -17.58 1.32
N THR A 383 11.35 -17.41 2.46
CA THR A 383 12.36 -16.38 2.68
C THR A 383 13.59 -16.61 1.81
N ALA A 384 14.10 -17.84 1.80
CA ALA A 384 15.27 -18.22 1.00
C ALA A 384 15.00 -18.03 -0.52
N GLU A 385 13.79 -18.36 -0.97
CA GLU A 385 13.36 -18.13 -2.35
C GLU A 385 13.30 -16.65 -2.70
N ALA A 386 12.64 -15.84 -1.84
CA ALA A 386 12.45 -14.41 -2.07
C ALA A 386 13.76 -13.61 -1.99
N LEU A 387 14.73 -14.09 -1.20
CA LEU A 387 16.01 -13.41 -0.97
C LEU A 387 17.21 -14.13 -1.65
N ARG A 388 16.94 -14.98 -2.64
CA ARG A 388 17.98 -15.76 -3.31
C ARG A 388 19.06 -14.86 -3.94
N GLY A 389 20.30 -15.32 -3.92
CA GLY A 389 21.43 -14.57 -4.48
C GLY A 389 21.75 -13.25 -3.77
N GLY A 390 21.17 -12.99 -2.58
CA GLY A 390 21.36 -11.75 -1.83
C GLY A 390 20.55 -10.56 -2.36
N TRP A 391 19.47 -10.84 -3.12
CA TRP A 391 18.55 -9.87 -3.67
C TRP A 391 17.12 -10.23 -3.29
N LEU A 392 16.31 -9.23 -2.97
CA LEU A 392 14.85 -9.40 -2.93
C LEU A 392 14.32 -9.51 -4.36
N HIS A 393 13.73 -10.64 -4.66
CA HIS A 393 12.98 -10.88 -5.89
C HIS A 393 11.55 -10.38 -5.75
N THR A 394 11.20 -9.34 -6.50
CA THR A 394 9.88 -8.72 -6.37
C THR A 394 8.76 -9.54 -7.03
N GLY A 395 9.11 -10.41 -7.98
CA GLY A 395 8.17 -11.10 -8.85
C GLY A 395 7.54 -10.18 -9.90
N ASP A 396 7.93 -8.91 -9.96
CA ASP A 396 7.48 -7.96 -10.99
C ASP A 396 8.54 -7.87 -12.09
N VAL A 397 8.12 -8.02 -13.36
CA VAL A 397 8.99 -7.91 -14.54
C VAL A 397 8.88 -6.49 -15.09
N ALA A 398 10.01 -5.89 -15.41
CA ALA A 398 10.08 -4.56 -15.99
C ALA A 398 11.09 -4.47 -17.14
N ILE A 399 10.99 -3.40 -17.90
CA ILE A 399 11.98 -2.94 -18.87
C ILE A 399 12.57 -1.65 -18.35
N LYS A 400 13.86 -1.41 -18.53
CA LYS A 400 14.54 -0.17 -18.20
C LYS A 400 14.90 0.58 -19.48
N ASP A 401 14.59 1.87 -19.57
CA ASP A 401 15.02 2.72 -20.68
C ASP A 401 16.43 3.31 -20.49
N GLU A 402 16.93 4.04 -21.49
CA GLU A 402 18.24 4.69 -21.48
C GLU A 402 18.37 5.79 -20.42
N GLU A 403 17.24 6.42 -20.02
CA GLU A 403 17.20 7.44 -18.97
C GLU A 403 17.10 6.81 -17.55
N GLY A 404 17.02 5.47 -17.45
CA GLY A 404 16.96 4.70 -16.21
C GLY A 404 15.58 4.56 -15.59
N TYR A 405 14.52 4.87 -16.33
CA TYR A 405 13.14 4.64 -15.88
C TYR A 405 12.74 3.18 -16.08
N PHE A 406 12.01 2.65 -15.10
CA PHE A 406 11.49 1.28 -15.09
C PHE A 406 10.03 1.28 -15.52
N TYR A 407 9.67 0.37 -16.41
CA TYR A 407 8.32 0.16 -16.92
C TYR A 407 7.88 -1.26 -16.57
N ILE A 408 7.00 -1.40 -15.58
CA ILE A 408 6.49 -2.72 -15.18
C ILE A 408 5.61 -3.25 -16.30
N VAL A 409 6.03 -4.37 -16.88
CA VAL A 409 5.26 -5.05 -17.94
C VAL A 409 4.26 -6.04 -17.36
N ASP A 410 4.62 -6.82 -16.31
CA ASP A 410 3.67 -7.62 -15.51
C ASP A 410 4.36 -8.33 -14.33
N ARG A 411 3.62 -9.27 -13.70
CA ARG A 411 4.17 -10.20 -12.73
C ARG A 411 4.60 -11.49 -13.39
N THR A 412 5.71 -12.06 -12.98
CA THR A 412 6.24 -13.33 -13.49
C THR A 412 5.18 -14.44 -13.51
N LYS A 413 4.37 -14.53 -12.44
CA LYS A 413 3.30 -15.53 -12.30
C LYS A 413 1.97 -15.19 -12.97
N ASP A 414 1.78 -13.97 -13.43
CA ASP A 414 0.58 -13.54 -14.17
C ASP A 414 0.79 -13.59 -15.67
N MET A 415 2.05 -13.69 -16.12
CA MET A 415 2.41 -13.86 -17.52
C MET A 415 1.65 -15.03 -18.16
N ILE A 416 1.09 -14.80 -19.33
CA ILE A 416 0.34 -15.79 -20.13
C ILE A 416 1.28 -16.37 -21.16
N ILE A 417 1.48 -17.69 -21.16
CA ILE A 417 2.26 -18.38 -22.19
C ILE A 417 1.32 -18.89 -23.27
N SER A 418 1.14 -18.10 -24.31
CA SER A 418 0.22 -18.42 -25.41
C SER A 418 0.96 -18.67 -26.71
N GLY A 419 0.96 -19.90 -27.19
CA GLY A 419 1.61 -20.28 -28.46
C GLY A 419 3.10 -19.96 -28.50
N GLY A 420 3.81 -20.06 -27.37
CA GLY A 420 5.23 -19.75 -27.24
C GLY A 420 5.55 -18.28 -27.03
N PHE A 421 4.55 -17.40 -26.98
CA PHE A 421 4.71 -15.98 -26.65
C PHE A 421 4.47 -15.74 -25.16
N ASN A 422 5.37 -14.98 -24.55
CA ASN A 422 5.16 -14.43 -23.21
C ASN A 422 4.30 -13.18 -23.34
N ILE A 423 3.03 -13.28 -22.98
CA ILE A 423 2.08 -12.18 -23.05
C ILE A 423 1.81 -11.70 -21.64
N TYR A 424 2.05 -10.42 -21.42
CA TYR A 424 1.82 -9.80 -20.15
C TYR A 424 0.39 -9.21 -20.10
N PRO A 425 -0.48 -9.65 -19.16
CA PRO A 425 -1.85 -9.15 -19.03
C PRO A 425 -1.96 -7.64 -19.10
N ARG A 426 -1.06 -6.93 -18.46
CA ARG A 426 -1.06 -5.47 -18.43
C ARG A 426 -0.93 -4.83 -19.81
N GLU A 427 -0.12 -5.39 -20.70
CA GLU A 427 0.03 -4.87 -22.07
C GLU A 427 -1.29 -4.92 -22.85
N VAL A 428 -2.07 -5.97 -22.60
CA VAL A 428 -3.38 -6.15 -23.21
C VAL A 428 -4.42 -5.26 -22.53
N GLU A 429 -4.37 -5.12 -21.19
CA GLU A 429 -5.22 -4.23 -20.41
C GLU A 429 -5.03 -2.77 -20.83
N ASP A 430 -3.78 -2.31 -20.96
CA ASP A 430 -3.45 -0.96 -21.42
C ASP A 430 -3.96 -0.69 -22.84
N ALA A 431 -3.81 -1.67 -23.74
CA ALA A 431 -4.35 -1.54 -25.09
C ALA A 431 -5.89 -1.48 -25.10
N LEU A 432 -6.57 -2.28 -24.29
CA LEU A 432 -8.03 -2.21 -24.13
C LEU A 432 -8.48 -0.88 -23.53
N MET A 433 -7.80 -0.41 -22.50
CA MET A 433 -8.10 0.86 -21.81
C MET A 433 -7.92 2.08 -22.72
N ALA A 434 -7.04 2.01 -23.73
CA ALA A 434 -6.87 3.06 -24.72
C ALA A 434 -8.06 3.17 -25.70
N HIS A 435 -8.99 2.21 -25.69
CA HIS A 435 -10.19 2.30 -26.53
C HIS A 435 -11.25 3.19 -25.88
N PRO A 436 -11.86 4.17 -26.60
CA PRO A 436 -12.79 5.15 -26.02
C PRO A 436 -13.98 4.57 -25.26
N ALA A 437 -14.43 3.38 -25.65
CA ALA A 437 -15.57 2.70 -25.06
C ALA A 437 -15.29 1.99 -23.72
N VAL A 438 -14.01 1.80 -23.35
CA VAL A 438 -13.62 1.00 -22.19
C VAL A 438 -13.45 1.86 -20.96
N ALA A 439 -14.12 1.51 -19.87
CA ALA A 439 -13.95 2.11 -18.55
C ALA A 439 -12.88 1.39 -17.74
N SER A 440 -12.86 0.05 -17.76
CA SER A 440 -11.83 -0.76 -17.12
C SER A 440 -11.70 -2.13 -17.80
N ALA A 441 -10.52 -2.75 -17.67
CA ALA A 441 -10.26 -4.07 -18.22
C ALA A 441 -9.39 -4.89 -17.25
N ALA A 442 -9.62 -6.22 -17.23
CA ALA A 442 -8.75 -7.20 -16.58
C ALA A 442 -8.49 -8.36 -17.53
N VAL A 443 -7.26 -8.84 -17.55
CA VAL A 443 -6.82 -9.90 -18.46
C VAL A 443 -6.22 -11.06 -17.66
N ILE A 444 -6.57 -12.29 -18.08
CA ILE A 444 -6.03 -13.52 -17.51
C ILE A 444 -5.69 -14.52 -18.61
N GLY A 445 -4.78 -15.47 -18.29
CA GLY A 445 -4.60 -16.69 -19.07
C GLY A 445 -5.63 -17.73 -18.67
N VAL A 446 -6.26 -18.36 -19.66
CA VAL A 446 -7.14 -19.52 -19.45
C VAL A 446 -6.59 -20.73 -20.21
N PRO A 447 -6.80 -21.97 -19.74
CA PRO A 447 -6.32 -23.15 -20.42
C PRO A 447 -6.83 -23.24 -21.86
N ASP A 448 -5.96 -23.49 -22.80
CA ASP A 448 -6.28 -23.67 -24.23
C ASP A 448 -5.54 -24.84 -24.82
N PRO A 449 -6.24 -25.82 -25.48
CA PRO A 449 -5.61 -27.04 -26.02
C PRO A 449 -4.64 -26.78 -27.17
N LYS A 450 -4.77 -25.63 -27.85
CA LYS A 450 -3.94 -25.28 -29.01
C LYS A 450 -2.75 -24.40 -28.63
N TRP A 451 -2.97 -23.46 -27.69
CA TRP A 451 -2.00 -22.43 -27.37
C TRP A 451 -1.30 -22.64 -26.02
N GLY A 452 -1.70 -23.66 -25.24
CA GLY A 452 -1.33 -23.84 -23.84
C GLY A 452 -2.19 -22.96 -22.96
N GLU A 453 -2.04 -21.65 -23.07
CA GLU A 453 -2.94 -20.65 -22.49
C GLU A 453 -3.51 -19.74 -23.59
N ALA A 454 -4.75 -19.30 -23.44
CA ALA A 454 -5.36 -18.27 -24.27
C ALA A 454 -5.56 -16.99 -23.46
N VAL A 455 -5.37 -15.84 -24.10
CA VAL A 455 -5.66 -14.53 -23.53
C VAL A 455 -7.17 -14.32 -23.44
N LYS A 456 -7.68 -14.10 -22.22
CA LYS A 456 -9.09 -13.78 -21.95
C LYS A 456 -9.19 -12.44 -21.25
N ALA A 457 -10.08 -11.56 -21.74
CA ALA A 457 -10.33 -10.26 -21.16
C ALA A 457 -11.71 -10.18 -20.51
N PHE A 458 -11.82 -9.43 -19.42
CA PHE A 458 -13.05 -8.96 -18.80
C PHE A 458 -13.08 -7.45 -18.95
N VAL A 459 -14.13 -6.90 -19.53
CA VAL A 459 -14.22 -5.48 -19.88
C VAL A 459 -15.46 -4.86 -19.29
N VAL A 460 -15.29 -3.71 -18.64
CA VAL A 460 -16.37 -2.80 -18.25
C VAL A 460 -16.42 -1.68 -19.29
N LEU A 461 -17.55 -1.49 -19.93
CA LEU A 461 -17.77 -0.38 -20.84
C LEU A 461 -18.16 0.89 -20.07
N LYS A 462 -17.88 2.05 -20.66
CA LYS A 462 -18.39 3.33 -20.16
C LYS A 462 -19.92 3.37 -20.30
N ASP A 463 -20.56 4.16 -19.43
CA ASP A 463 -22.02 4.30 -19.43
C ASP A 463 -22.56 4.73 -20.80
N ALA A 464 -23.66 4.11 -21.21
CA ALA A 464 -24.37 4.35 -22.46
C ALA A 464 -23.55 4.10 -23.76
N VAL A 465 -22.38 3.45 -23.67
CA VAL A 465 -21.57 3.08 -24.83
C VAL A 465 -21.78 1.62 -25.18
N VAL A 466 -21.95 1.32 -26.46
CA VAL A 466 -22.04 -0.03 -27.00
C VAL A 466 -20.77 -0.33 -27.80
N CYS A 467 -20.12 -1.44 -27.48
CA CYS A 467 -18.97 -1.93 -28.21
C CYS A 467 -19.00 -3.46 -28.21
N ASP A 468 -18.62 -4.09 -29.30
CA ASP A 468 -18.56 -5.54 -29.38
C ASP A 468 -17.14 -6.09 -29.17
N ALA A 469 -17.03 -7.38 -28.92
CA ALA A 469 -15.78 -8.05 -28.65
C ALA A 469 -14.84 -8.02 -29.87
N ALA A 470 -15.38 -8.12 -31.09
CA ALA A 470 -14.60 -8.12 -32.32
C ALA A 470 -13.87 -6.79 -32.53
N THR A 471 -14.54 -5.68 -32.25
CA THR A 471 -13.96 -4.32 -32.30
C THR A 471 -12.79 -4.18 -31.33
N LEU A 472 -12.94 -4.63 -30.08
CA LEU A 472 -11.87 -4.56 -29.08
C LEU A 472 -10.71 -5.51 -29.40
N GLN A 473 -10.99 -6.72 -29.90
CA GLN A 473 -9.96 -7.65 -30.38
C GLN A 473 -9.17 -7.08 -31.53
N ALA A 474 -9.84 -6.45 -32.51
CA ALA A 474 -9.19 -5.78 -33.64
C ALA A 474 -8.32 -4.61 -33.16
N HIS A 475 -8.81 -3.82 -32.20
CA HIS A 475 -8.07 -2.70 -31.61
C HIS A 475 -6.78 -3.18 -30.90
N VAL A 476 -6.86 -4.23 -30.07
CA VAL A 476 -5.66 -4.79 -29.42
C VAL A 476 -4.70 -5.38 -30.47
N LYS A 477 -5.23 -6.08 -31.48
CA LYS A 477 -4.40 -6.63 -32.57
C LYS A 477 -3.65 -5.54 -33.31
N ASP A 478 -4.29 -4.41 -33.59
CA ASP A 478 -3.67 -3.26 -34.26
C ASP A 478 -2.56 -2.62 -33.40
N LYS A 479 -2.82 -2.48 -32.10
CA LYS A 479 -1.89 -1.85 -31.15
C LYS A 479 -0.70 -2.70 -30.76
N ARG A 480 -0.89 -4.04 -30.61
CA ARG A 480 0.09 -4.96 -30.01
C ARG A 480 0.43 -6.18 -30.87
N GLY A 481 -0.34 -6.46 -31.89
CA GLY A 481 -0.18 -7.65 -32.75
C GLY A 481 -1.14 -8.79 -32.40
N ALA A 482 -1.21 -9.76 -33.32
CA ALA A 482 -2.17 -10.87 -33.25
C ALA A 482 -2.04 -11.79 -32.02
N PRO A 483 -0.84 -12.10 -31.47
CA PRO A 483 -0.70 -12.92 -30.27
C PRO A 483 -1.38 -12.31 -29.04
N TRP A 484 -1.31 -10.98 -28.86
CA TRP A 484 -1.87 -10.24 -27.71
C TRP A 484 -3.38 -10.06 -27.77
N ALA A 485 -3.98 -10.19 -28.96
CA ALA A 485 -5.43 -10.04 -29.10
C ALA A 485 -6.17 -11.09 -28.26
N PRO A 486 -7.06 -10.69 -27.33
CA PRO A 486 -7.83 -11.63 -26.52
C PRO A 486 -8.59 -12.63 -27.42
N LYS A 487 -8.55 -13.91 -27.07
CA LYS A 487 -9.33 -14.94 -27.78
C LYS A 487 -10.80 -14.90 -27.37
N SER A 488 -11.08 -14.39 -26.18
CA SER A 488 -12.44 -14.15 -25.70
C SER A 488 -12.49 -12.88 -24.83
N ILE A 489 -13.62 -12.17 -24.90
CA ILE A 489 -13.91 -10.98 -24.10
C ILE A 489 -15.28 -11.17 -23.46
N ASP A 490 -15.33 -11.08 -22.13
CA ASP A 490 -16.58 -11.04 -21.38
C ASP A 490 -16.85 -9.59 -20.94
N PHE A 491 -18.02 -9.06 -21.28
CA PHE A 491 -18.46 -7.77 -20.78
C PHE A 491 -19.10 -7.97 -19.40
N VAL A 492 -18.61 -7.22 -18.42
CA VAL A 492 -19.02 -7.34 -17.00
C VAL A 492 -19.40 -5.96 -16.45
N GLY A 493 -20.31 -5.94 -15.49
CA GLY A 493 -20.67 -4.68 -14.83
C GLY A 493 -19.56 -4.15 -13.90
N THR A 494 -18.80 -5.07 -13.29
CA THR A 494 -17.68 -4.72 -12.39
C THR A 494 -16.58 -5.77 -12.47
N ILE A 495 -15.32 -5.35 -12.28
CA ILE A 495 -14.17 -6.25 -12.14
C ILE A 495 -13.94 -6.49 -10.64
N PRO A 496 -13.78 -7.76 -10.20
CA PRO A 496 -13.50 -8.03 -8.80
C PRO A 496 -12.16 -7.43 -8.38
N VAL A 497 -12.17 -6.81 -7.20
CA VAL A 497 -10.98 -6.19 -6.60
C VAL A 497 -10.73 -6.77 -5.21
N THR A 498 -9.46 -6.84 -4.82
CA THR A 498 -9.05 -7.17 -3.46
C THR A 498 -9.46 -6.07 -2.47
N GLY A 499 -9.41 -6.34 -1.17
CA GLY A 499 -9.64 -5.32 -0.14
C GLY A 499 -8.74 -4.08 -0.24
N LEU A 500 -7.64 -4.17 -0.98
CA LEU A 500 -6.69 -3.08 -1.28
C LEU A 500 -7.00 -2.36 -2.61
N GLY A 501 -8.13 -2.65 -3.27
CA GLY A 501 -8.52 -2.02 -4.53
C GLY A 501 -7.77 -2.49 -5.77
N LYS A 502 -6.99 -3.59 -5.70
CA LYS A 502 -6.30 -4.19 -6.85
C LYS A 502 -7.20 -5.22 -7.54
N ILE A 503 -7.08 -5.35 -8.87
CA ILE A 503 -7.77 -6.42 -9.62
C ILE A 503 -7.48 -7.78 -8.98
N ASP A 504 -8.53 -8.50 -8.63
CA ASP A 504 -8.43 -9.86 -8.07
C ASP A 504 -8.46 -10.91 -9.20
N ARG A 505 -7.30 -11.08 -9.84
CA ARG A 505 -7.15 -12.08 -10.91
C ARG A 505 -7.33 -13.51 -10.41
N LYS A 506 -7.20 -13.77 -9.10
CA LYS A 506 -7.45 -15.10 -8.53
C LYS A 506 -8.92 -15.47 -8.64
N VAL A 507 -9.81 -14.56 -8.29
CA VAL A 507 -11.25 -14.73 -8.43
C VAL A 507 -11.61 -14.93 -9.91
N LEU A 508 -11.03 -14.13 -10.81
CA LEU A 508 -11.29 -14.25 -12.26
C LEU A 508 -10.81 -15.57 -12.85
N ARG A 509 -9.68 -16.12 -12.37
CA ARG A 509 -9.10 -17.38 -12.85
C ARG A 509 -9.78 -18.61 -12.30
N ALA A 510 -10.29 -18.58 -11.08
CA ALA A 510 -10.78 -19.74 -10.36
C ALA A 510 -11.70 -20.65 -11.21
N PRO A 511 -12.70 -20.12 -11.95
CA PRO A 511 -13.60 -20.97 -12.75
C PRO A 511 -12.93 -21.74 -13.90
N TYR A 512 -11.77 -21.28 -14.37
CA TYR A 512 -11.10 -21.86 -15.55
C TYR A 512 -9.98 -22.84 -15.18
N TRP A 513 -9.46 -22.75 -13.95
CA TRP A 513 -8.33 -23.55 -13.47
C TRP A 513 -8.71 -24.56 -12.39
N GLU A 514 -10.02 -24.77 -12.14
CA GLU A 514 -10.49 -25.75 -11.16
C GLU A 514 -10.03 -27.16 -11.54
N GLY A 515 -9.29 -27.81 -10.63
CA GLY A 515 -8.73 -29.17 -10.85
C GLY A 515 -7.53 -29.22 -11.80
N ARG A 516 -6.91 -28.11 -12.14
CA ARG A 516 -5.71 -28.04 -13.00
C ARG A 516 -4.62 -27.19 -12.34
N ASP A 517 -3.36 -27.66 -12.45
CA ASP A 517 -2.21 -26.85 -12.08
C ASP A 517 -1.78 -25.97 -13.26
N ARG A 518 -1.54 -24.70 -12.96
CA ARG A 518 -0.99 -23.76 -13.94
C ARG A 518 0.52 -23.96 -14.00
N GLY A 519 1.03 -24.45 -15.13
CA GLY A 519 2.46 -24.76 -15.32
C GLY A 519 3.39 -23.56 -15.47
N VAL A 520 2.97 -22.36 -15.02
CA VAL A 520 3.83 -21.17 -14.99
C VAL A 520 4.36 -21.05 -13.56
N ALA A 521 5.57 -21.58 -13.35
CA ALA A 521 6.37 -21.41 -12.15
C ALA A 521 7.44 -20.31 -12.39
#